data_803da006076545421b5fbe4a0bc2cf1a
#
_entry.id   803da006076545421b5fbe4a0bc2cf1a
#
_cell.length_a   1.000
_cell.length_b   1.000
_cell.length_c   1.000
_cell.angle_alpha   90.00
_cell.angle_beta   90.00
_cell.angle_gamma   90.00
#
_symmetry.space_group_name_H-M   'P 1'
#
loop_
_entity.id
_entity.type
_entity.pdbx_description
1 polymer ?
#
loop_
_entity_poly.entity_id
_entity_poly.type
_entity_poly.pdbx_seq_one_letter_code
_entity_poly.pdbx_strand_id
1 'polypeptide(L)'
;MLERFMQLAEIPGATLERPLPYPVLQSTPEQQAQTLATLGMRRPDKIAAFCPGAEYGPAKRWPAAHFAELARLLAAQGYQCWLFGSPKDHSVAEEISQLAPGCCLNLCGTTSLDQAVDLIALSDFVVCNDSGLMHVAAAVGRPLVALYGSSSPGFTPPLST
;
A
#
# COMPACT_ATOMS: atom_id res chain seq x y z
N MET A 1 2.44 -2.37 -19.95
CA MET A 1 2.01 -0.95 -20.02
C MET A 1 3.19 0.01 -19.94
N LEU A 2 4.18 -0.18 -19.10
CA LEU A 2 5.38 0.66 -18.98
C LEU A 2 6.08 0.88 -20.34
N GLU A 3 6.38 -0.19 -21.09
CA GLU A 3 6.99 -0.13 -22.42
C GLU A 3 6.23 0.80 -23.40
N ARG A 4 4.89 0.80 -23.33
CA ARG A 4 4.08 1.68 -24.19
C ARG A 4 4.21 3.14 -23.81
N PHE A 5 4.30 3.46 -22.52
CA PHE A 5 4.52 4.84 -22.08
C PHE A 5 5.94 5.30 -22.43
N MET A 6 6.92 4.43 -22.36
CA MET A 6 8.28 4.73 -22.75
C MET A 6 8.39 5.07 -24.24
N GLN A 7 7.72 4.31 -25.10
CA GLN A 7 7.69 4.58 -26.54
C GLN A 7 7.17 5.98 -26.87
N LEU A 8 6.33 6.56 -26.00
CA LEU A 8 5.87 7.94 -26.16
C LEU A 8 6.97 8.98 -25.85
N ALA A 9 7.95 8.64 -25.05
CA ALA A 9 9.08 9.51 -24.72
C ALA A 9 10.29 9.29 -25.65
N GLU A 10 10.31 8.22 -26.44
CA GLU A 10 11.36 7.95 -27.42
C GLU A 10 11.09 8.73 -28.72
N ILE A 11 12.11 9.42 -29.22
CA ILE A 11 12.08 10.11 -30.49
C ILE A 11 13.13 9.49 -31.43
N PRO A 12 13.04 9.68 -32.76
CA PRO A 12 14.06 9.21 -33.69
C PRO A 12 15.47 9.67 -33.29
N GLY A 13 16.37 8.71 -33.04
CA GLY A 13 17.75 8.98 -32.63
C GLY A 13 17.98 9.13 -31.10
N ALA A 14 16.93 9.04 -30.27
CA ALA A 14 17.04 9.07 -28.81
C ALA A 14 16.17 7.98 -28.19
N THR A 15 16.77 6.85 -27.82
CA THR A 15 16.12 5.76 -27.10
C THR A 15 16.46 5.82 -25.62
N LEU A 16 15.51 5.43 -24.77
CA LEU A 16 15.74 5.32 -23.33
C LEU A 16 16.62 4.10 -23.03
N GLU A 17 17.55 4.25 -22.10
CA GLU A 17 18.37 3.14 -21.63
C GLU A 17 17.52 2.05 -20.97
N ARG A 18 17.92 0.78 -21.18
CA ARG A 18 17.25 -0.39 -20.58
C ARG A 18 18.25 -1.26 -19.82
N PRO A 19 17.85 -1.89 -18.69
CA PRO A 19 16.49 -1.83 -18.11
C PRO A 19 16.20 -0.47 -17.47
N LEU A 20 14.92 -0.08 -17.48
CA LEU A 20 14.51 1.14 -16.78
C LEU A 20 14.74 1.03 -15.29
N PRO A 21 15.18 2.12 -14.64
CA PRO A 21 15.23 2.15 -13.18
C PRO A 21 13.81 2.02 -12.60
N TYR A 22 13.69 1.22 -11.55
CA TYR A 22 12.44 1.15 -10.78
C TYR A 22 12.20 2.47 -10.04
N PRO A 23 10.93 2.90 -9.89
CA PRO A 23 10.60 4.02 -9.04
C PRO A 23 11.06 3.77 -7.61
N VAL A 24 11.69 4.77 -7.00
CA VAL A 24 12.15 4.72 -5.61
C VAL A 24 11.56 5.90 -4.86
N LEU A 25 10.87 5.62 -3.76
CA LEU A 25 10.47 6.60 -2.76
C LEU A 25 11.34 6.42 -1.52
N GLN A 26 11.88 7.53 -1.03
CA GLN A 26 12.69 7.54 0.18
C GLN A 26 11.84 8.05 1.35
N SER A 27 12.00 7.41 2.50
CA SER A 27 11.44 7.84 3.76
C SER A 27 12.52 7.65 4.83
N THR A 28 12.97 8.74 5.42
CA THR A 28 14.04 8.71 6.43
C THR A 28 13.47 8.39 7.82
N PRO A 29 14.29 7.86 8.74
CA PRO A 29 13.87 7.66 10.13
C PRO A 29 13.32 8.92 10.80
N GLU A 30 13.86 10.09 10.46
CA GLU A 30 13.41 11.39 10.98
C GLU A 30 12.02 11.74 10.47
N GLN A 31 11.74 11.53 9.16
CA GLN A 31 10.42 11.74 8.57
C GLN A 31 9.39 10.81 9.21
N GLN A 32 9.73 9.53 9.35
CA GLN A 32 8.86 8.52 9.98
C GLN A 32 8.54 8.90 11.44
N ALA A 33 9.55 9.32 12.21
CA ALA A 33 9.36 9.76 13.60
C ALA A 33 8.47 11.02 13.67
N GLN A 34 8.68 11.98 12.77
CA GLN A 34 7.87 13.19 12.69
C GLN A 34 6.42 12.88 12.32
N THR A 35 6.20 11.97 11.38
CA THR A 35 4.84 11.52 10.98
C THR A 35 4.12 10.84 12.13
N LEU A 36 4.78 9.93 12.84
CA LEU A 36 4.20 9.29 14.04
C LEU A 36 3.84 10.32 15.12
N ALA A 37 4.74 11.26 15.39
CA ALA A 37 4.51 12.33 16.38
C ALA A 37 3.32 13.22 15.98
N THR A 38 3.25 13.62 14.72
CA THR A 38 2.16 14.47 14.19
C THR A 38 0.80 13.79 14.30
N LEU A 39 0.75 12.48 14.11
CA LEU A 39 -0.48 11.68 14.21
C LEU A 39 -0.76 11.18 15.64
N GLY A 40 0.10 11.49 16.60
CA GLY A 40 -0.03 11.02 17.99
C GLY A 40 0.11 9.49 18.12
N MET A 41 0.81 8.86 17.19
CA MET A 41 0.95 7.42 17.13
C MET A 41 2.25 6.94 17.78
N ARG A 42 2.20 5.74 18.35
CA ARG A 42 3.41 4.99 18.75
C ARG A 42 3.70 3.91 17.72
N ARG A 43 4.97 3.68 17.45
CA ARG A 43 5.41 2.59 16.57
C ARG A 43 5.24 1.24 17.29
N PRO A 44 4.43 0.31 16.78
CA PRO A 44 4.40 -1.07 17.25
C PRO A 44 5.68 -1.82 16.86
N ASP A 45 5.94 -2.94 17.52
CA ASP A 45 7.09 -3.79 17.19
C ASP A 45 6.95 -4.46 15.82
N LYS A 46 5.73 -4.83 15.44
CA LYS A 46 5.40 -5.48 14.17
C LYS A 46 4.21 -4.79 13.51
N ILE A 47 4.37 -4.43 12.25
CA ILE A 47 3.36 -3.69 11.49
C ILE A 47 3.09 -4.39 10.17
N ALA A 48 1.82 -4.71 9.90
CA ALA A 48 1.33 -5.10 8.58
C ALA A 48 0.50 -3.96 7.99
N ALA A 49 0.87 -3.46 6.81
CA ALA A 49 0.08 -2.45 6.11
C ALA A 49 -0.95 -3.12 5.20
N PHE A 50 -2.20 -2.70 5.29
CA PHE A 50 -3.28 -3.15 4.42
C PHE A 50 -3.81 -1.98 3.60
N CYS A 51 -3.97 -2.18 2.28
CA CYS A 51 -4.57 -1.20 1.38
C CYS A 51 -5.83 -1.81 0.73
N PRO A 52 -6.97 -1.80 1.45
CA PRO A 52 -8.18 -2.50 1.03
C PRO A 52 -8.96 -1.76 -0.06
N GLY A 53 -8.61 -0.50 -0.36
CA GLY A 53 -9.24 0.30 -1.39
C GLY A 53 -8.91 -0.15 -2.81
N ALA A 54 -9.78 0.23 -3.76
CA ALA A 54 -9.51 0.16 -5.19
C ALA A 54 -10.38 1.20 -5.91
N GLU A 55 -9.77 2.05 -6.74
CA GLU A 55 -10.43 3.18 -7.39
C GLU A 55 -11.54 2.74 -8.37
N TYR A 56 -11.32 1.65 -9.11
CA TYR A 56 -12.19 1.22 -10.21
C TYR A 56 -13.19 0.11 -9.84
N GLY A 57 -13.81 0.22 -8.65
CA GLY A 57 -14.98 -0.55 -8.28
C GLY A 57 -14.73 -1.81 -7.45
N PRO A 58 -15.82 -2.43 -6.95
CA PRO A 58 -15.75 -3.52 -5.98
C PRO A 58 -15.15 -4.82 -6.53
N ALA A 59 -15.18 -5.03 -7.87
CA ALA A 59 -14.62 -6.22 -8.50
C ALA A 59 -13.08 -6.37 -8.36
N LYS A 60 -12.38 -5.29 -8.00
CA LYS A 60 -10.95 -5.28 -7.71
C LYS A 60 -10.64 -5.44 -6.21
N ARG A 61 -11.65 -5.46 -5.36
CA ARG A 61 -11.47 -5.49 -3.91
C ARG A 61 -11.54 -6.92 -3.38
N TRP A 62 -10.52 -7.30 -2.64
CA TRP A 62 -10.61 -8.47 -1.79
C TRP A 62 -11.63 -8.19 -0.68
N PRO A 63 -12.54 -9.13 -0.35
CA PRO A 63 -13.61 -8.89 0.63
C PRO A 63 -13.07 -8.43 1.99
N ALA A 64 -13.79 -7.49 2.63
CA ALA A 64 -13.44 -6.98 3.97
C ALA A 64 -13.31 -8.09 5.01
N ALA A 65 -14.17 -9.12 4.93
CA ALA A 65 -14.12 -10.28 5.81
C ALA A 65 -12.78 -11.05 5.73
N HIS A 66 -12.19 -11.13 4.54
CA HIS A 66 -10.89 -11.80 4.36
C HIS A 66 -9.72 -10.97 4.90
N PHE A 67 -9.75 -9.63 4.71
CA PHE A 67 -8.79 -8.74 5.37
C PHE A 67 -8.89 -8.85 6.90
N ALA A 68 -10.11 -8.90 7.43
CA ALA A 68 -10.35 -9.04 8.86
C ALA A 68 -9.85 -10.39 9.41
N GLU A 69 -10.06 -11.48 8.66
CA GLU A 69 -9.52 -12.78 9.03
C GLU A 69 -7.99 -12.78 9.07
N LEU A 70 -7.37 -12.23 8.02
CA LEU A 70 -5.91 -12.08 7.97
C LEU A 70 -5.41 -11.20 9.13
N ALA A 71 -6.11 -10.10 9.45
CA ALA A 71 -5.75 -9.23 10.57
C ALA A 71 -5.77 -9.99 11.92
N ARG A 72 -6.78 -10.84 12.16
CA ARG A 72 -6.82 -11.68 13.36
C ARG A 72 -5.67 -12.68 13.45
N LEU A 73 -5.34 -13.33 12.33
CA LEU A 73 -4.22 -14.27 12.25
C LEU A 73 -2.88 -13.58 12.53
N LEU A 74 -2.70 -12.36 12.00
CA LEU A 74 -1.49 -11.56 12.21
C LEU A 74 -1.42 -11.00 13.62
N ALA A 75 -2.54 -10.55 14.19
CA ALA A 75 -2.61 -10.08 15.57
C ALA A 75 -2.21 -11.18 16.57
N ALA A 76 -2.59 -12.44 16.32
CA ALA A 76 -2.14 -13.59 17.11
C ALA A 76 -0.60 -13.80 17.05
N GLN A 77 0.08 -13.23 16.05
CA GLN A 77 1.53 -13.23 15.90
C GLN A 77 2.19 -11.94 16.38
N GLY A 78 1.42 -11.03 16.98
CA GLY A 78 1.90 -9.76 17.53
C GLY A 78 1.97 -8.60 16.53
N TYR A 79 1.37 -8.74 15.34
CA TYR A 79 1.26 -7.64 14.40
C TYR A 79 0.10 -6.71 14.74
N GLN A 80 0.30 -5.41 14.53
CA GLN A 80 -0.78 -4.45 14.37
C GLN A 80 -1.00 -4.19 12.88
N CYS A 81 -2.26 -4.27 12.43
CA CYS A 81 -2.60 -3.99 11.06
C CYS A 81 -2.99 -2.51 10.89
N TRP A 82 -2.32 -1.79 10.00
CA TRP A 82 -2.64 -0.41 9.65
C TRP A 82 -3.33 -0.36 8.30
N LEU A 83 -4.54 0.22 8.26
CA LEU A 83 -5.36 0.28 7.06
C LEU A 83 -5.17 1.63 6.38
N PHE A 84 -4.66 1.61 5.14
CA PHE A 84 -4.39 2.81 4.34
C PHE A 84 -5.34 2.93 3.16
N GLY A 85 -5.73 4.15 2.86
CA GLY A 85 -6.58 4.47 1.72
C GLY A 85 -7.00 5.93 1.71
N SER A 86 -7.70 6.32 0.66
CA SER A 86 -8.34 7.62 0.53
C SER A 86 -9.54 7.76 1.48
N PRO A 87 -10.12 8.96 1.64
CA PRO A 87 -11.38 9.13 2.38
C PRO A 87 -12.53 8.23 1.87
N LYS A 88 -12.54 7.89 0.57
CA LYS A 88 -13.52 6.97 -0.03
C LYS A 88 -13.39 5.54 0.49
N ASP A 89 -12.23 5.16 0.97
CA ASP A 89 -11.93 3.81 1.48
C ASP A 89 -12.18 3.67 2.98
N HIS A 90 -12.55 4.77 3.65
CA HIS A 90 -12.80 4.79 5.10
C HIS A 90 -13.85 3.77 5.52
N SER A 91 -14.94 3.63 4.75
CA SER A 91 -16.04 2.71 5.08
C SER A 91 -15.63 1.24 5.03
N VAL A 92 -14.85 0.82 4.02
CA VAL A 92 -14.36 -0.56 3.95
C VAL A 92 -13.33 -0.85 5.03
N ALA A 93 -12.48 0.13 5.38
CA ALA A 93 -11.54 -0.01 6.47
C ALA A 93 -12.25 -0.08 7.83
N GLU A 94 -13.31 0.68 8.02
CA GLU A 94 -14.16 0.61 9.22
C GLU A 94 -14.86 -0.76 9.34
N GLU A 95 -15.40 -1.30 8.25
CA GLU A 95 -15.95 -2.65 8.20
C GLU A 95 -14.90 -3.70 8.63
N ILE A 96 -13.68 -3.62 8.10
CA ILE A 96 -12.58 -4.53 8.50
C ILE A 96 -12.30 -4.41 10.01
N SER A 97 -12.24 -3.18 10.53
CA SER A 97 -11.98 -2.92 11.94
C SER A 97 -13.08 -3.47 12.86
N GLN A 98 -14.33 -3.38 12.44
CA GLN A 98 -15.48 -3.94 13.15
C GLN A 98 -15.47 -5.47 13.15
N LEU A 99 -15.08 -6.10 12.02
CA LEU A 99 -14.96 -7.55 11.90
C LEU A 99 -13.74 -8.12 12.64
N ALA A 100 -12.69 -7.32 12.88
CA ALA A 100 -11.49 -7.70 13.61
C ALA A 100 -11.18 -6.70 14.74
N PRO A 101 -12.00 -6.65 15.80
CA PRO A 101 -11.86 -5.64 16.87
C PRO A 101 -10.49 -5.69 17.52
N GLY A 102 -9.85 -4.53 17.66
CA GLY A 102 -8.54 -4.38 18.30
C GLY A 102 -7.33 -4.83 17.45
N CYS A 103 -7.56 -5.42 16.26
CA CYS A 103 -6.47 -5.89 15.40
C CYS A 103 -6.01 -4.81 14.40
N CYS A 104 -6.85 -3.83 14.11
CA CYS A 104 -6.62 -2.85 13.04
C CYS A 104 -6.67 -1.42 13.56
N LEU A 105 -5.88 -0.55 12.93
CA LEU A 105 -5.97 0.90 13.04
C LEU A 105 -6.38 1.47 11.68
N ASN A 106 -7.54 2.11 11.61
CA ASN A 106 -8.04 2.73 10.40
C ASN A 106 -7.39 4.10 10.18
N LEU A 107 -6.51 4.20 9.18
CA LEU A 107 -5.84 5.43 8.76
C LEU A 107 -6.37 5.97 7.42
N CYS A 108 -7.41 5.35 6.86
CA CYS A 108 -7.99 5.78 5.59
C CYS A 108 -8.57 7.19 5.71
N GLY A 109 -8.08 8.10 4.87
CA GLY A 109 -8.52 9.49 4.85
C GLY A 109 -7.98 10.37 5.99
N THR A 110 -7.15 9.82 6.88
CA THR A 110 -6.56 10.58 8.01
C THR A 110 -5.10 10.95 7.80
N THR A 111 -4.48 10.40 6.77
CA THR A 111 -3.07 10.66 6.40
C THR A 111 -2.99 11.40 5.08
N SER A 112 -2.00 12.29 4.95
CA SER A 112 -1.54 12.78 3.65
C SER A 112 -0.82 11.65 2.90
N LEU A 113 -0.55 11.85 1.59
CA LEU A 113 0.20 10.86 0.83
C LEU A 113 1.62 10.67 1.38
N ASP A 114 2.31 11.75 1.74
CA ASP A 114 3.66 11.70 2.32
C ASP A 114 3.67 10.93 3.65
N GLN A 115 2.68 11.19 4.50
CA GLN A 115 2.50 10.44 5.76
C GLN A 115 2.24 8.96 5.50
N ALA A 116 1.43 8.63 4.49
CA ALA A 116 1.19 7.23 4.13
C ALA A 116 2.47 6.55 3.63
N VAL A 117 3.31 7.25 2.83
CA VAL A 117 4.65 6.76 2.40
C VAL A 117 5.51 6.44 3.61
N ASP A 118 5.61 7.35 4.59
CA ASP A 118 6.41 7.16 5.81
C ASP A 118 5.95 5.96 6.63
N LEU A 119 4.64 5.83 6.84
CA LEU A 119 4.05 4.74 7.63
C LEU A 119 4.12 3.39 6.91
N ILE A 120 3.94 3.37 5.59
CA ILE A 120 4.13 2.15 4.78
C ILE A 120 5.61 1.73 4.82
N ALA A 121 6.55 2.67 4.77
CA ALA A 121 7.98 2.39 4.89
C ALA A 121 8.36 1.80 6.26
N LEU A 122 7.59 2.06 7.31
CA LEU A 122 7.75 1.46 8.65
C LEU A 122 7.21 0.03 8.74
N SER A 123 6.35 -0.39 7.81
CA SER A 123 5.69 -1.70 7.87
C SER A 123 6.66 -2.83 7.52
N ASP A 124 6.45 -4.01 8.09
CA ASP A 124 7.25 -5.19 7.77
C ASP A 124 6.90 -5.74 6.40
N PHE A 125 5.60 -5.67 6.04
CA PHE A 125 5.09 -6.02 4.71
C PHE A 125 3.75 -5.34 4.43
N VAL A 126 3.33 -5.40 3.17
CA VAL A 126 2.09 -4.77 2.68
C VAL A 126 1.20 -5.82 2.01
N VAL A 127 -0.09 -5.77 2.27
CA VAL A 127 -1.13 -6.51 1.53
C VAL A 127 -2.08 -5.49 0.91
N CYS A 128 -2.20 -5.48 -0.39
CA CYS A 128 -3.03 -4.50 -1.06
C CYS A 128 -3.75 -5.06 -2.29
N ASN A 129 -4.88 -4.46 -2.61
CA ASN A 129 -5.50 -4.63 -3.91
C ASN A 129 -4.70 -3.92 -5.01
N ASP A 130 -4.98 -4.21 -6.28
CA ASP A 130 -4.46 -3.45 -7.44
C ASP A 130 -4.91 -1.98 -7.35
N SER A 131 -4.07 -1.15 -6.75
CA SER A 131 -4.33 0.27 -6.43
C SER A 131 -3.06 1.11 -6.47
N GLY A 132 -3.19 2.43 -6.36
CA GLY A 132 -2.03 3.34 -6.32
C GLY A 132 -1.06 3.05 -5.18
N LEU A 133 -1.55 2.67 -4.00
CA LEU A 133 -0.71 2.34 -2.84
C LEU A 133 0.13 1.06 -3.04
N MET A 134 -0.27 0.16 -3.94
CA MET A 134 0.55 -0.97 -4.36
C MET A 134 1.89 -0.48 -4.95
N HIS A 135 1.84 0.54 -5.81
CA HIS A 135 3.05 1.13 -6.40
C HIS A 135 3.88 1.90 -5.39
N VAL A 136 3.23 2.56 -4.42
CA VAL A 136 3.92 3.20 -3.28
C VAL A 136 4.68 2.16 -2.47
N ALA A 137 4.03 1.05 -2.10
CA ALA A 137 4.66 -0.04 -1.33
C ALA A 137 5.88 -0.63 -2.06
N ALA A 138 5.76 -0.84 -3.37
CA ALA A 138 6.87 -1.28 -4.20
C ALA A 138 8.01 -0.25 -4.23
N ALA A 139 7.69 1.04 -4.40
CA ALA A 139 8.67 2.12 -4.51
C ALA A 139 9.42 2.40 -3.19
N VAL A 140 8.81 2.16 -2.02
CA VAL A 140 9.50 2.21 -0.72
C VAL A 140 10.22 0.91 -0.36
N GLY A 141 10.22 -0.08 -1.26
CA GLY A 141 10.95 -1.34 -1.09
C GLY A 141 10.40 -2.26 0.00
N ARG A 142 9.09 -2.25 0.25
CA ARG A 142 8.50 -3.19 1.23
C ARG A 142 8.08 -4.49 0.56
N PRO A 143 8.26 -5.64 1.26
CA PRO A 143 7.65 -6.90 0.82
C PRO A 143 6.16 -6.71 0.58
N LEU A 144 5.66 -7.15 -0.57
CA LEU A 144 4.32 -6.82 -1.04
C LEU A 144 3.57 -8.05 -1.53
N VAL A 145 2.35 -8.24 -1.03
CA VAL A 145 1.35 -9.15 -1.59
C VAL A 145 0.30 -8.31 -2.32
N ALA A 146 0.33 -8.33 -3.64
CA ALA A 146 -0.65 -7.63 -4.48
C ALA A 146 -1.78 -8.59 -4.88
N LEU A 147 -3.01 -8.20 -4.59
CA LEU A 147 -4.21 -8.98 -4.84
C LEU A 147 -4.88 -8.48 -6.13
N TYR A 148 -5.01 -9.36 -7.10
CA TYR A 148 -5.62 -9.08 -8.39
C TYR A 148 -6.94 -9.86 -8.50
N GLY A 149 -8.02 -9.14 -8.70
CA GLY A 149 -9.35 -9.70 -8.96
C GLY A 149 -9.68 -9.68 -10.45
N SER A 150 -10.39 -8.64 -10.88
CA SER A 150 -10.78 -8.43 -12.28
C SER A 150 -9.69 -7.78 -13.15
N SER A 151 -8.51 -7.51 -12.60
CA SER A 151 -7.33 -6.99 -13.29
C SER A 151 -6.22 -8.04 -13.38
N SER A 152 -5.18 -7.75 -14.18
CA SER A 152 -4.07 -8.69 -14.40
C SER A 152 -2.74 -8.04 -14.05
N PRO A 153 -1.85 -8.75 -13.33
CA PRO A 153 -0.49 -8.27 -13.08
C PRO A 153 0.32 -8.06 -14.36
N GLY A 154 -0.09 -8.66 -15.48
CA GLY A 154 0.54 -8.42 -16.78
C GLY A 154 0.33 -6.99 -17.33
N PHE A 155 -0.69 -6.26 -16.84
CA PHE A 155 -0.95 -4.88 -17.28
C PHE A 155 -0.35 -3.83 -16.36
N THR A 156 -0.50 -4.02 -15.05
CA THR A 156 -0.09 -3.04 -14.03
C THR A 156 0.66 -3.73 -12.88
N PRO A 157 1.81 -4.39 -13.16
CA PRO A 157 2.59 -4.97 -12.07
C PRO A 157 3.18 -3.88 -11.20
N PRO A 158 3.34 -4.10 -9.88
CA PRO A 158 4.20 -3.27 -9.06
C PRO A 158 5.64 -3.41 -9.55
N LEU A 159 6.32 -2.28 -9.73
CA LEU A 159 7.71 -2.26 -10.18
C LEU A 159 8.62 -2.30 -8.95
N SER A 160 9.19 -3.46 -8.68
CA SER A 160 10.15 -3.69 -7.60
C SER A 160 11.21 -4.70 -8.03
N THR A 161 12.33 -4.69 -7.33
CA THR A 161 13.38 -5.72 -7.44
C THR A 161 12.93 -7.03 -6.83
#